data_8f131514d6cabafc1ba7aa5b7b25b7d4
#
_entry.id   8f131514d6cabafc1ba7aa5b7b25b7d4
#
_cell.length_a   1.000
_cell.length_b   1.000
_cell.length_c   1.000
_cell.angle_alpha   90.00
_cell.angle_beta   90.00
_cell.angle_gamma   90.00
#
_symmetry.space_group_name_H-M   'P 1'
#
loop_
_entity.id
_entity.type
_entity.pdbx_description
1 polymer ?
#
loop_
_entity_poly.entity_id
_entity_poly.type
_entity_poly.pdbx_seq_one_letter_code
_entity_poly.pdbx_strand_id
1 'polypeptide(L)'
;ADEASVRKDPHLLVHCHMGVSRSTAAMAILMAQSGQAESEEWIFSRLIELRPQAWPNSLMIELADEQLNRKGRLTYALGGLYAEQLKRRPDTEDFMRTHGRTREVEMAKSW
;
A
#
# COMPACT_ATOMS: atom_id res chain seq x y z
N ALA A 1 14.39 12.91 -13.72
CA ALA A 1 14.56 11.91 -14.77
C ALA A 1 13.33 11.87 -15.66
N ASP A 2 13.56 11.55 -16.90
CA ASP A 2 12.50 11.39 -17.87
C ASP A 2 11.60 10.21 -17.46
N GLU A 3 10.31 10.45 -17.36
CA GLU A 3 9.35 9.44 -16.99
C GLU A 3 9.34 8.25 -17.96
N ALA A 4 9.53 8.51 -19.25
CA ALA A 4 9.60 7.46 -20.26
C ALA A 4 10.83 6.56 -20.06
N SER A 5 11.95 7.11 -19.63
CA SER A 5 13.16 6.33 -19.31
C SER A 5 12.91 5.41 -18.14
N VAL A 6 12.24 5.88 -17.10
CA VAL A 6 11.91 5.07 -15.92
C VAL A 6 11.05 3.89 -16.32
N ARG A 7 10.07 4.10 -17.19
CA ARG A 7 9.17 3.04 -17.64
C ARG A 7 9.85 1.97 -18.48
N LYS A 8 10.93 2.33 -19.19
CA LYS A 8 11.65 1.39 -20.06
C LYS A 8 12.64 0.52 -19.31
N ASP A 9 12.99 0.89 -18.08
CA ASP A 9 13.93 0.13 -17.28
C ASP A 9 13.18 -0.60 -16.15
N PRO A 10 12.99 -1.92 -16.25
CA PRO A 10 12.26 -2.68 -15.23
C PRO A 10 12.88 -2.55 -13.84
N HIS A 11 14.20 -2.43 -13.75
CA HIS A 11 14.88 -2.30 -12.47
C HIS A 11 14.52 -0.98 -11.80
N LEU A 12 14.54 0.12 -12.55
CA LEU A 12 14.13 1.43 -12.02
C LEU A 12 12.65 1.45 -11.65
N LEU A 13 11.81 0.76 -12.43
CA LEU A 13 10.39 0.66 -12.12
C LEU A 13 10.16 -0.04 -10.77
N VAL A 14 10.89 -1.12 -10.51
CA VAL A 14 10.83 -1.83 -9.23
C VAL A 14 11.25 -0.92 -8.09
N HIS A 15 12.34 -0.18 -8.25
CA HIS A 15 12.82 0.76 -7.23
C HIS A 15 11.81 1.86 -6.95
N CYS A 16 11.22 2.46 -7.99
CA CYS A 16 10.17 3.48 -7.83
C CYS A 16 8.98 2.91 -7.07
N HIS A 17 8.59 1.69 -7.40
CA HIS A 17 7.45 1.04 -6.76
C HIS A 17 7.73 0.78 -5.28
N MET A 18 8.92 0.31 -4.95
CA MET A 18 9.33 0.10 -3.55
C MET A 18 9.36 1.41 -2.77
N GLY A 19 9.84 2.50 -3.39
CA GLY A 19 9.84 3.82 -2.79
C GLY A 19 8.44 4.32 -2.49
N VAL A 20 7.52 4.16 -3.42
CA VAL A 20 6.11 4.52 -3.24
C VAL A 20 5.50 3.67 -2.13
N SER A 21 5.83 2.38 -2.07
CA SER A 21 5.31 1.46 -1.05
C SER A 21 5.71 1.91 0.35
N ARG A 22 6.98 2.29 0.55
CA ARG A 22 7.45 2.77 1.86
C ARG A 22 6.89 4.14 2.20
N SER A 23 6.88 5.07 1.24
CA SER A 23 6.39 6.42 1.50
C SER A 23 4.89 6.44 1.78
N THR A 24 4.09 5.64 1.07
CA THR A 24 2.66 5.58 1.31
C THR A 24 2.34 4.88 2.63
N ALA A 25 3.14 3.89 3.03
CA ALA A 25 3.01 3.30 4.36
C ALA A 25 3.28 4.34 5.44
N ALA A 26 4.35 5.13 5.28
CA ALA A 26 4.68 6.19 6.24
C ALA A 26 3.56 7.23 6.33
N MET A 27 2.98 7.62 5.20
CA MET A 27 1.85 8.55 5.18
C MET A 27 0.65 8.00 5.95
N ALA A 28 0.32 6.73 5.73
CA ALA A 28 -0.79 6.09 6.43
C ALA A 28 -0.54 6.04 7.94
N ILE A 29 0.69 5.71 8.34
CA ILE A 29 1.08 5.65 9.74
C ILE A 29 0.95 7.03 10.40
N LEU A 30 1.42 8.08 9.74
CA LEU A 30 1.29 9.44 10.26
C LEU A 30 -0.16 9.85 10.42
N MET A 31 -1.01 9.50 9.48
CA MET A 31 -2.45 9.76 9.59
C MET A 31 -3.06 9.00 10.77
N ALA A 32 -2.66 7.75 10.97
CA ALA A 32 -3.15 6.95 12.08
C ALA A 32 -2.70 7.51 13.44
N GLN A 33 -1.49 8.05 13.52
CA GLN A 33 -0.96 8.63 14.74
C GLN A 33 -1.63 9.96 15.10
N SER A 34 -1.87 10.80 14.10
CA SER A 34 -2.39 12.15 14.34
C SER A 34 -3.92 12.21 14.37
N GLY A 35 -4.58 11.27 13.69
CA GLY A 35 -6.05 11.23 13.62
C GLY A 35 -6.61 9.98 14.25
N GLN A 36 -6.38 9.76 15.54
CA GLN A 36 -6.78 8.51 16.20
C GLN A 36 -8.29 8.26 16.18
N ALA A 37 -9.08 9.30 16.05
CA ALA A 37 -10.53 9.18 15.96
C ALA A 37 -11.01 8.76 14.58
N GLU A 38 -10.13 8.84 13.57
CA GLU A 38 -10.49 8.49 12.20
C GLU A 38 -10.48 6.98 12.02
N SER A 39 -11.41 6.48 11.17
CA SER A 39 -11.46 5.06 10.87
C SER A 39 -10.27 4.67 10.00
N GLU A 40 -9.86 3.40 10.10
CA GLU A 40 -8.80 2.86 9.28
C GLU A 40 -9.17 2.93 7.78
N GLU A 41 -10.43 2.71 7.47
CA GLU A 41 -10.93 2.79 6.09
C GLU A 41 -10.79 4.19 5.52
N TRP A 42 -11.07 5.21 6.34
CA TRP A 42 -10.89 6.60 5.94
C TRP A 42 -9.43 6.90 5.60
N ILE A 43 -8.51 6.39 6.43
CA ILE A 43 -7.07 6.60 6.23
C ILE A 43 -6.64 6.12 4.85
N PHE A 44 -7.03 4.90 4.48
CA PHE A 44 -6.61 4.32 3.19
C PHE A 44 -7.37 4.91 2.02
N SER A 45 -8.65 5.29 2.19
CA SER A 45 -9.38 6.01 1.16
C SER A 45 -8.72 7.35 0.86
N ARG A 46 -8.34 8.07 1.89
CA ARG A 46 -7.66 9.35 1.75
C ARG A 46 -6.28 9.17 1.10
N LEU A 47 -5.60 8.09 1.44
CA LEU A 47 -4.29 7.79 0.88
C LEU A 47 -4.39 7.59 -0.65
N ILE A 48 -5.40 6.87 -1.11
CA ILE A 48 -5.61 6.66 -2.55
C ILE A 48 -5.91 8.00 -3.25
N GLU A 49 -6.67 8.89 -2.62
CA GLU A 49 -6.93 10.22 -3.18
C GLU A 49 -5.64 11.00 -3.36
N LEU A 50 -4.74 10.93 -2.39
CA LEU A 50 -3.47 11.67 -2.43
C LEU A 50 -2.45 10.99 -3.33
N ARG A 51 -2.49 9.67 -3.39
CA ARG A 51 -1.55 8.86 -4.18
C ARG A 51 -2.34 7.73 -4.85
N PRO A 52 -2.84 7.97 -6.08
CA PRO A 52 -3.69 6.97 -6.76
C PRO A 52 -3.02 5.62 -6.98
N GLN A 53 -1.70 5.54 -6.97
CA GLN A 53 -0.96 4.29 -7.14
C GLN A 53 -0.46 3.72 -5.82
N ALA A 54 -1.02 4.16 -4.69
CA ALA A 54 -0.57 3.74 -3.38
C ALA A 54 -0.60 2.22 -3.22
N TRP A 55 0.50 1.68 -2.71
CA TRP A 55 0.61 0.27 -2.34
C TRP A 55 1.49 0.19 -1.09
N PRO A 56 0.93 0.54 0.07
CA PRO A 56 1.73 0.64 1.30
C PRO A 56 2.36 -0.68 1.70
N ASN A 57 3.58 -0.62 2.21
CA ASN A 57 4.30 -1.80 2.65
C ASN A 57 3.57 -2.47 3.82
N SER A 58 3.22 -3.76 3.68
CA SER A 58 2.43 -4.47 4.66
C SER A 58 3.14 -4.64 6.00
N LEU A 59 4.45 -4.87 5.98
CA LEU A 59 5.21 -5.05 7.22
C LEU A 59 5.23 -3.78 8.06
N MET A 60 5.40 -2.63 7.40
CA MET A 60 5.36 -1.34 8.09
C MET A 60 3.98 -1.09 8.73
N ILE A 61 2.92 -1.39 7.99
CA ILE A 61 1.55 -1.21 8.49
C ILE A 61 1.26 -2.16 9.65
N GLU A 62 1.70 -3.42 9.56
CA GLU A 62 1.51 -4.38 10.65
C GLU A 62 2.21 -3.94 11.93
N LEU A 63 3.44 -3.45 11.81
CA LEU A 63 4.18 -2.94 12.97
C LEU A 63 3.48 -1.74 13.59
N ALA A 64 2.98 -0.83 12.76
CA ALA A 64 2.24 0.34 13.25
C ALA A 64 0.94 -0.07 13.91
N ASP A 65 0.22 -1.03 13.34
CA ASP A 65 -1.02 -1.56 13.91
C ASP A 65 -0.77 -2.06 15.33
N GLU A 66 0.29 -2.83 15.52
CA GLU A 66 0.67 -3.35 16.82
C GLU A 66 1.06 -2.24 17.78
N GLN A 67 1.91 -1.30 17.36
CA GLN A 67 2.37 -0.20 18.20
C GLN A 67 1.24 0.74 18.61
N LEU A 68 0.28 0.97 17.73
CA LEU A 68 -0.86 1.83 17.99
C LEU A 68 -2.03 1.08 18.63
N ASN A 69 -1.85 -0.21 18.88
CA ASN A 69 -2.85 -1.08 19.51
C ASN A 69 -4.19 -1.05 18.78
N ARG A 70 -4.14 -1.16 17.47
CA ARG A 70 -5.33 -1.14 16.62
C ARG A 70 -5.96 -2.52 16.39
N LYS A 71 -5.38 -3.55 17.00
CA LYS A 71 -5.94 -4.93 17.05
C LYS A 71 -6.20 -5.52 15.66
N GLY A 72 -5.31 -5.26 14.70
CA GLY A 72 -5.41 -5.77 13.35
C GLY A 72 -6.31 -4.97 12.42
N ARG A 73 -6.96 -3.93 12.92
CA ARG A 73 -7.88 -3.14 12.09
C ARG A 73 -7.18 -2.39 10.97
N LEU A 74 -5.97 -1.88 11.24
CA LEU A 74 -5.20 -1.18 10.23
C LEU A 74 -4.75 -2.14 9.14
N THR A 75 -4.27 -3.32 9.53
CA THR A 75 -3.85 -4.37 8.61
C THR A 75 -5.02 -4.88 7.77
N TYR A 76 -6.19 -5.06 8.38
CA TYR A 76 -7.38 -5.50 7.67
C TYR A 76 -7.80 -4.46 6.62
N ALA A 77 -7.84 -3.19 6.98
CA ALA A 77 -8.22 -2.12 6.07
C ALA A 77 -7.22 -1.97 4.92
N LEU A 78 -5.94 -2.28 5.18
CA LEU A 78 -4.91 -2.32 4.14
C LEU A 78 -5.25 -3.34 3.06
N GLY A 79 -5.77 -4.51 3.45
CA GLY A 79 -6.24 -5.51 2.49
C GLY A 79 -7.30 -4.95 1.55
N GLY A 80 -8.19 -4.12 2.07
CA GLY A 80 -9.20 -3.42 1.28
C GLY A 80 -8.59 -2.46 0.27
N LEU A 81 -7.53 -1.73 0.66
CA LEU A 81 -6.82 -0.86 -0.27
C LEU A 81 -6.22 -1.69 -1.41
N TYR A 82 -5.54 -2.79 -1.08
CA TYR A 82 -4.96 -3.66 -2.09
C TYR A 82 -6.02 -4.21 -3.04
N ALA A 83 -7.17 -4.62 -2.51
CA ALA A 83 -8.28 -5.13 -3.32
C ALA A 83 -8.77 -4.07 -4.31
N GLU A 84 -8.91 -2.82 -3.84
CA GLU A 84 -9.32 -1.72 -4.69
C GLU A 84 -8.32 -1.43 -5.79
N GLN A 85 -7.02 -1.46 -5.46
CA GLN A 85 -5.97 -1.21 -6.43
C GLN A 85 -5.90 -2.30 -7.50
N LEU A 86 -6.09 -3.57 -7.12
CA LEU A 86 -6.12 -4.67 -8.08
C LEU A 86 -7.35 -4.60 -8.98
N LYS A 87 -8.45 -4.08 -8.45
CA LYS A 87 -9.67 -3.86 -9.23
C LYS A 87 -9.46 -2.78 -10.30
N ARG A 88 -8.75 -1.72 -9.95
CA ARG A 88 -8.43 -0.63 -10.86
C ARG A 88 -7.37 -1.00 -11.88
N ARG A 89 -6.39 -1.82 -11.48
CA ARG A 89 -5.25 -2.22 -12.30
C ARG A 89 -4.97 -3.70 -12.12
N PRO A 90 -5.70 -4.56 -12.83
CA PRO A 90 -5.58 -6.02 -12.65
C PRO A 90 -4.18 -6.57 -12.92
N ASP A 91 -3.42 -5.94 -13.82
CA ASP A 91 -2.05 -6.36 -14.14
C ASP A 91 -1.06 -6.15 -12.98
N THR A 92 -1.43 -5.36 -11.99
CA THR A 92 -0.62 -5.16 -10.78
C THR A 92 -0.41 -6.47 -10.04
N GLU A 93 -1.36 -7.38 -10.10
CA GLU A 93 -1.24 -8.67 -9.42
C GLU A 93 0.00 -9.43 -9.87
N ASP A 94 0.18 -9.58 -11.19
CA ASP A 94 1.33 -10.30 -11.72
C ASP A 94 2.64 -9.61 -11.38
N PHE A 95 2.66 -8.28 -11.46
CA PHE A 95 3.83 -7.50 -11.09
C PHE A 95 4.22 -7.76 -9.62
N MET A 96 3.26 -7.72 -8.73
CA MET A 96 3.51 -7.90 -7.29
C MET A 96 3.96 -9.32 -6.98
N ARG A 97 3.35 -10.33 -7.60
CA ARG A 97 3.77 -11.72 -7.39
C ARG A 97 5.18 -11.96 -7.90
N THR A 98 5.53 -11.37 -9.05
CA THR A 98 6.86 -11.51 -9.64
C THR A 98 7.94 -10.87 -8.77
N HIS A 99 7.61 -9.81 -8.02
CA HIS A 99 8.58 -9.04 -7.24
C HIS A 99 8.51 -9.31 -5.74
N GLY A 100 8.02 -10.48 -5.35
CA GLY A 100 8.08 -10.92 -3.96
C GLY A 100 7.01 -10.33 -3.06
N ARG A 101 5.94 -9.80 -3.64
CA ARG A 101 4.86 -9.18 -2.88
C ARG A 101 3.57 -10.02 -2.91
N THR A 102 3.72 -11.33 -3.10
CA THR A 102 2.57 -12.27 -3.15
C THR A 102 1.72 -12.19 -1.89
N ARG A 103 2.35 -12.03 -0.72
CA ARG A 103 1.62 -11.91 0.55
C ARG A 103 0.58 -10.79 0.50
N GLU A 104 0.94 -9.65 -0.08
CA GLU A 104 0.04 -8.50 -0.16
C GLU A 104 -1.11 -8.76 -1.15
N VAL A 105 -0.82 -9.47 -2.24
CA VAL A 105 -1.87 -9.89 -3.17
C VAL A 105 -2.85 -10.82 -2.47
N GLU A 106 -2.35 -11.77 -1.67
CA GLU A 106 -3.21 -12.68 -0.93
C GLU A 106 -4.07 -11.94 0.11
N MET A 107 -3.54 -10.89 0.72
CA MET A 107 -4.31 -10.03 1.61
C MET A 107 -5.50 -9.41 0.88
N ALA A 108 -5.28 -8.96 -0.37
CA ALA A 108 -6.34 -8.41 -1.20
C ALA A 108 -7.41 -9.46 -1.51
N LYS A 109 -6.98 -10.67 -1.84
CA LYS A 109 -7.89 -11.77 -2.21
C LYS A 109 -8.72 -12.28 -1.04
N SER A 110 -8.17 -12.17 0.17
CA SER A 110 -8.84 -12.63 1.39
C SER A 110 -9.77 -11.59 1.99
N TRP A 111 -9.67 -10.38 1.52
CA TRP A 111 -10.46 -9.28 2.05
C TRP A 111 -11.90 -9.35 1.53
#